data_b2f7bdda6bbaed76d1fdb8606ddd6299
#
_entry.id   b2f7bdda6bbaed76d1fdb8606ddd6299
#
_cell.length_a   1.000
_cell.length_b   1.000
_cell.length_c   1.000
_cell.angle_alpha   90.00
_cell.angle_beta   90.00
_cell.angle_gamma   90.00
#
_symmetry.space_group_name_H-M   'P 1'
#
loop_
_entity.id
_entity.type
_entity.pdbx_description
1 polymer ?
#
loop_
_entity_poly.entity_id
_entity_poly.type
_entity_poly.pdbx_seq_one_letter_code
_entity_poly.pdbx_strand_id
1 'polypeptide(L)'
;NHPEVLSDYNISKDDIEEIIVTSATELEFWVKTPNSDAELEELSTSQVLHEQYWTRTKGKVRTALEETLLLMEAYGFEPEMGHKEVGGVKAKLDSSGNFDHVMEQIEVDWKYSDAVQAADNELFIKILVQETYRRYGLDVTFMAKPLDGVAGSGMHVHLGISLKLKNGKRINLFHTTKDHFLSVLGYGSLMGLLKNYEVMNPFISSTNNSLKRLKPGFEAPVCIVTSLGLSPSNPSRNRSILVGLIRDLANPLATRFELRSPNPHSNAYITIAVCYMAMLDGILYAVNNKKTDDELLAELSKEYGEEADYLEKDRKYRAEEDVFEDFTEEERNKYFSKAPATIYENITALDRYPEKVEVLKRNDVLTDQLINSFRMATIKRWKMEISHRIVNKFTAEIRACKCLHDANKALDLDLTNWTKIHELRLYIMKDTNFTKSLFTRLKDAIVENNLELASDLYLELEDKMSLLRNMYSSYKKNLLDI
;
A
#
# COMPACT_ATOMS: atom_id res chain seq x y z
N ASN A 1 22.77 23.45 13.11
CA ASN A 1 22.94 23.73 14.54
C ASN A 1 23.70 22.62 15.30
N HIS A 2 24.08 21.52 14.64
CA HIS A 2 24.74 20.35 15.20
C HIS A 2 25.96 19.96 14.36
N PRO A 3 27.04 20.76 14.39
CA PRO A 3 28.24 20.52 13.57
C PRO A 3 28.95 19.22 13.95
N GLU A 4 28.76 18.72 15.17
CA GLU A 4 29.30 17.44 15.63
C GLU A 4 28.88 16.25 14.77
N VAL A 5 27.69 16.28 14.17
CA VAL A 5 27.20 15.24 13.27
C VAL A 5 28.02 15.17 11.97
N LEU A 6 28.58 16.30 11.54
CA LEU A 6 29.39 16.38 10.33
C LEU A 6 30.78 15.77 10.51
N SER A 7 31.25 15.61 11.75
CA SER A 7 32.54 14.99 12.06
C SER A 7 32.61 13.54 11.59
N ASP A 8 31.51 12.80 11.62
CA ASP A 8 31.44 11.43 11.14
C ASP A 8 31.73 11.30 9.63
N TYR A 9 31.52 12.41 8.90
CA TYR A 9 31.77 12.48 7.45
C TYR A 9 33.09 13.21 7.11
N ASN A 10 33.86 13.64 8.10
CA ASN A 10 35.09 14.45 7.94
C ASN A 10 34.87 15.71 7.10
N ILE A 11 33.75 16.42 7.32
CA ILE A 11 33.41 17.68 6.65
C ILE A 11 33.03 18.77 7.66
N SER A 12 33.22 20.01 7.25
CA SER A 12 32.75 21.17 7.99
C SER A 12 31.46 21.74 7.39
N LYS A 13 30.74 22.57 8.12
CA LYS A 13 29.56 23.28 7.62
C LYS A 13 29.88 24.12 6.37
N ASP A 14 31.09 24.68 6.33
CA ASP A 14 31.52 25.55 5.24
C ASP A 14 31.80 24.78 3.93
N ASP A 15 31.98 23.48 3.99
CA ASP A 15 32.15 22.60 2.81
C ASP A 15 30.84 22.31 2.11
N ILE A 16 29.70 22.51 2.79
CA ILE A 16 28.37 22.16 2.26
C ILE A 16 27.92 23.24 1.27
N GLU A 17 27.56 22.82 0.07
CA GLU A 17 26.88 23.63 -0.92
C GLU A 17 25.36 23.56 -0.74
N GLU A 18 24.82 22.31 -0.63
CA GLU A 18 23.39 22.04 -0.62
C GLU A 18 23.05 20.76 0.14
N ILE A 19 21.86 20.72 0.77
CA ILE A 19 21.23 19.51 1.28
C ILE A 19 20.20 19.07 0.25
N ILE A 20 20.36 17.86 -0.28
CA ILE A 20 19.50 17.31 -1.33
C ILE A 20 18.63 16.23 -0.71
N VAL A 21 17.32 16.39 -0.80
CA VAL A 21 16.32 15.37 -0.48
C VAL A 21 15.87 14.72 -1.77
N THR A 22 16.02 13.41 -1.88
CA THR A 22 15.78 12.65 -3.12
C THR A 22 14.65 11.65 -2.93
N SER A 23 13.81 11.49 -3.96
CA SER A 23 12.81 10.44 -3.98
C SER A 23 12.75 9.76 -5.34
N ALA A 24 12.28 8.52 -5.34
CA ALA A 24 11.82 7.79 -6.51
C ALA A 24 10.52 7.09 -6.16
N THR A 25 9.72 6.77 -7.15
CA THR A 25 8.52 5.94 -7.02
C THR A 25 8.62 4.77 -7.99
N GLU A 26 8.10 3.61 -7.57
CA GLU A 26 7.86 2.44 -8.40
C GLU A 26 6.37 2.41 -8.68
N LEU A 27 5.96 2.30 -9.94
CA LEU A 27 4.56 2.38 -10.31
C LEU A 27 4.03 1.04 -10.80
N GLU A 28 3.23 0.38 -9.97
CA GLU A 28 2.48 -0.82 -10.35
C GLU A 28 1.07 -0.47 -10.84
N PHE A 29 0.62 -1.17 -11.87
CA PHE A 29 -0.72 -1.00 -12.43
C PHE A 29 -1.23 -2.27 -13.09
N TRP A 30 -2.56 -2.37 -13.24
CA TRP A 30 -3.17 -3.46 -13.96
C TRP A 30 -3.63 -3.04 -15.34
N VAL A 31 -3.35 -3.89 -16.31
CA VAL A 31 -3.73 -3.74 -17.72
C VAL A 31 -4.86 -4.70 -18.04
N LYS A 32 -5.94 -4.18 -18.62
CA LYS A 32 -7.06 -4.96 -19.12
C LYS A 32 -6.92 -5.12 -20.64
N THR A 33 -6.78 -6.36 -21.09
CA THR A 33 -6.76 -6.74 -22.49
C THR A 33 -8.11 -7.33 -22.88
N PRO A 34 -8.88 -6.74 -23.85
CA PRO A 34 -10.13 -7.30 -24.34
C PRO A 34 -9.95 -8.71 -24.95
N ASN A 35 -11.01 -9.52 -24.91
CA ASN A 35 -11.00 -10.90 -25.42
C ASN A 35 -10.48 -11.02 -26.86
N SER A 36 -10.89 -10.08 -27.75
CA SER A 36 -10.48 -10.07 -29.16
C SER A 36 -8.97 -9.98 -29.37
N ASP A 37 -8.24 -9.48 -28.38
CA ASP A 37 -6.82 -9.18 -28.45
C ASP A 37 -5.98 -10.08 -27.52
N ALA A 38 -6.62 -10.96 -26.74
CA ALA A 38 -5.95 -11.84 -25.79
C ALA A 38 -5.51 -13.15 -26.46
N GLU A 39 -4.25 -13.52 -26.25
CA GLU A 39 -3.69 -14.79 -26.74
C GLU A 39 -4.05 -15.93 -25.76
N LEU A 40 -5.12 -16.68 -26.08
CA LEU A 40 -5.70 -17.71 -25.20
C LEU A 40 -4.74 -18.85 -24.84
N GLU A 41 -3.86 -19.23 -25.74
CA GLU A 41 -2.87 -20.30 -25.48
C GLU A 41 -1.88 -19.92 -24.38
N GLU A 42 -1.51 -18.63 -24.31
CA GLU A 42 -0.61 -18.11 -23.29
C GLU A 42 -1.28 -17.96 -21.93
N LEU A 43 -2.58 -17.70 -21.92
CA LEU A 43 -3.37 -17.64 -20.68
C LEU A 43 -3.40 -18.97 -19.95
N SER A 44 -3.57 -20.08 -20.67
CA SER A 44 -3.61 -21.42 -20.07
C SER A 44 -2.26 -21.78 -19.43
N THR A 45 -1.16 -21.42 -20.05
CA THR A 45 0.20 -21.67 -19.54
C THR A 45 0.52 -20.76 -18.36
N SER A 46 0.16 -19.47 -18.43
CA SER A 46 0.46 -18.51 -17.38
C SER A 46 -0.40 -18.70 -16.12
N GLN A 47 -1.59 -19.27 -16.23
CA GLN A 47 -2.45 -19.58 -15.08
C GLN A 47 -1.95 -20.80 -14.27
N VAL A 48 -1.17 -21.68 -14.88
CA VAL A 48 -0.60 -22.88 -14.24
C VAL A 48 0.68 -22.53 -13.45
N LEU A 49 1.40 -21.48 -13.84
CA LEU A 49 2.62 -21.04 -13.16
C LEU A 49 2.25 -20.16 -11.96
N HIS A 50 2.63 -20.59 -10.75
CA HIS A 50 2.39 -19.85 -9.52
C HIS A 50 3.19 -18.55 -9.44
N GLU A 51 4.36 -18.50 -10.08
CA GLU A 51 5.23 -17.32 -10.09
C GLU A 51 5.30 -16.73 -11.49
N GLN A 52 4.89 -15.48 -11.63
CA GLN A 52 4.89 -14.74 -12.90
C GLN A 52 5.81 -13.52 -12.89
N TYR A 53 6.44 -13.24 -11.77
CA TYR A 53 7.46 -12.22 -11.64
C TYR A 53 8.57 -12.44 -12.67
N TRP A 54 8.94 -11.40 -13.41
CA TRP A 54 9.90 -11.46 -14.52
C TRP A 54 9.47 -12.29 -15.73
N THR A 55 8.30 -12.88 -15.75
CA THR A 55 7.79 -13.54 -16.97
C THR A 55 7.55 -12.47 -18.05
N ARG A 56 7.98 -12.76 -19.28
CA ARG A 56 7.84 -11.81 -20.39
C ARG A 56 6.38 -11.52 -20.68
N THR A 57 6.01 -10.25 -20.71
CA THR A 57 4.75 -9.80 -21.33
C THR A 57 4.81 -10.06 -22.84
N LYS A 58 3.65 -10.24 -23.48
CA LYS A 58 3.55 -10.52 -24.91
C LYS A 58 2.48 -9.66 -25.59
N GLY A 59 2.40 -9.74 -26.92
CA GLY A 59 1.38 -9.06 -27.71
C GLY A 59 1.34 -7.55 -27.50
N LYS A 60 0.15 -6.97 -27.51
CA LYS A 60 -0.08 -5.53 -27.39
C LYS A 60 0.40 -4.96 -26.04
N VAL A 61 0.31 -5.74 -24.96
CA VAL A 61 0.80 -5.31 -23.63
C VAL A 61 2.31 -5.10 -23.67
N ARG A 62 3.04 -6.02 -24.32
CA ARG A 62 4.49 -5.88 -24.50
C ARG A 62 4.85 -4.65 -25.33
N THR A 63 4.16 -4.45 -26.45
CA THR A 63 4.43 -3.30 -27.33
C THR A 63 4.15 -1.97 -26.61
N ALA A 64 3.03 -1.89 -25.85
CA ALA A 64 2.70 -0.70 -25.07
C ALA A 64 3.72 -0.42 -23.97
N LEU A 65 4.21 -1.47 -23.30
CA LEU A 65 5.26 -1.33 -22.28
C LEU A 65 6.56 -0.80 -22.89
N GLU A 66 7.02 -1.41 -23.98
CA GLU A 66 8.25 -0.97 -24.67
C GLU A 66 8.15 0.48 -25.16
N GLU A 67 7.01 0.86 -25.76
CA GLU A 67 6.80 2.25 -26.17
C GLU A 67 6.75 3.21 -24.95
N THR A 68 6.16 2.78 -23.83
CA THR A 68 6.15 3.57 -22.61
C THR A 68 7.58 3.86 -22.13
N LEU A 69 8.43 2.83 -22.06
CA LEU A 69 9.83 2.99 -21.65
C LEU A 69 10.63 3.89 -22.61
N LEU A 70 10.43 3.74 -23.92
CA LEU A 70 11.05 4.62 -24.93
C LEU A 70 10.62 6.08 -24.78
N LEU A 71 9.34 6.32 -24.50
CA LEU A 71 8.84 7.67 -24.25
C LEU A 71 9.36 8.23 -22.93
N MET A 72 9.46 7.42 -21.87
CA MET A 72 10.07 7.83 -20.61
C MET A 72 11.53 8.26 -20.82
N GLU A 73 12.31 7.49 -21.59
CA GLU A 73 13.68 7.86 -21.94
C GLU A 73 13.74 9.17 -22.76
N ALA A 74 12.87 9.31 -23.74
CA ALA A 74 12.79 10.52 -24.59
C ALA A 74 12.44 11.79 -23.81
N TYR A 75 11.64 11.65 -22.72
CA TYR A 75 11.32 12.73 -21.80
C TYR A 75 12.37 12.94 -20.69
N GLY A 76 13.40 12.10 -20.61
CA GLY A 76 14.51 12.25 -19.67
C GLY A 76 14.24 11.67 -18.27
N PHE A 77 13.29 10.72 -18.12
CA PHE A 77 13.03 10.06 -16.84
C PHE A 77 14.05 8.98 -16.48
N GLU A 78 14.91 8.56 -17.41
CA GLU A 78 15.90 7.50 -17.21
C GLU A 78 15.23 6.22 -16.64
N PRO A 79 14.37 5.52 -17.41
CA PRO A 79 13.70 4.31 -16.94
C PRO A 79 14.72 3.22 -16.58
N GLU A 80 14.54 2.57 -15.45
CA GLU A 80 15.42 1.49 -14.98
C GLU A 80 14.86 0.12 -15.35
N MET A 81 13.55 -0.08 -15.13
CA MET A 81 12.86 -1.35 -15.43
C MET A 81 11.43 -1.15 -15.89
N GLY A 82 10.93 -2.17 -16.64
CA GLY A 82 9.53 -2.37 -16.92
C GLY A 82 9.26 -3.86 -17.08
N HIS A 83 8.43 -4.44 -16.22
CA HIS A 83 8.22 -5.88 -16.16
C HIS A 83 6.83 -6.27 -15.65
N LYS A 84 6.53 -7.57 -15.72
CA LYS A 84 5.35 -8.17 -15.10
C LYS A 84 5.57 -8.30 -13.59
N GLU A 85 4.54 -7.94 -12.82
CA GLU A 85 4.61 -7.93 -11.35
C GLU A 85 3.92 -9.18 -10.75
N VAL A 86 4.07 -9.37 -9.43
CA VAL A 86 3.63 -10.53 -8.62
C VAL A 86 2.14 -10.87 -8.79
N GLY A 87 1.27 -9.88 -9.07
CA GLY A 87 -0.15 -10.12 -9.34
C GLY A 87 -0.43 -11.02 -10.53
N GLY A 88 0.54 -11.11 -11.45
CA GLY A 88 0.54 -12.02 -12.59
C GLY A 88 -0.58 -11.75 -13.58
N VAL A 89 -1.21 -12.82 -14.06
CA VAL A 89 -2.27 -12.79 -15.08
C VAL A 89 -3.55 -13.42 -14.56
N LYS A 90 -4.69 -12.77 -14.80
CA LYS A 90 -6.02 -13.27 -14.43
C LYS A 90 -7.00 -13.12 -15.57
N ALA A 91 -7.59 -14.25 -16.00
CA ALA A 91 -8.72 -14.26 -16.92
C ALA A 91 -10.02 -13.90 -16.19
N LYS A 92 -10.87 -13.14 -16.85
CA LYS A 92 -12.22 -12.82 -16.42
C LYS A 92 -13.24 -13.41 -17.38
N LEU A 93 -14.29 -13.99 -16.82
CA LEU A 93 -15.42 -14.53 -17.57
C LEU A 93 -16.62 -13.59 -17.41
N ASP A 94 -17.44 -13.52 -18.45
CA ASP A 94 -18.74 -12.85 -18.40
C ASP A 94 -19.78 -13.65 -17.58
N SER A 95 -20.99 -13.14 -17.46
CA SER A 95 -22.08 -13.81 -16.75
C SER A 95 -22.55 -15.13 -17.40
N SER A 96 -22.19 -15.36 -18.63
CA SER A 96 -22.50 -16.58 -19.42
C SER A 96 -21.36 -17.59 -19.39
N GLY A 97 -20.26 -17.30 -18.71
CA GLY A 97 -19.07 -18.15 -18.64
C GLY A 97 -18.11 -18.01 -19.82
N ASN A 98 -18.39 -17.09 -20.76
CA ASN A 98 -17.48 -16.80 -21.84
C ASN A 98 -16.34 -15.90 -21.35
N PHE A 99 -15.22 -16.01 -22.05
CA PHE A 99 -14.06 -15.19 -21.79
C PHE A 99 -14.33 -13.72 -22.15
N ASP A 100 -14.19 -12.81 -21.17
CA ASP A 100 -14.45 -11.37 -21.35
C ASP A 100 -13.15 -10.58 -21.57
N HIS A 101 -12.18 -10.74 -20.67
CA HIS A 101 -10.89 -10.05 -20.75
C HIS A 101 -9.82 -10.70 -19.89
N VAL A 102 -8.57 -10.30 -20.13
CA VAL A 102 -7.42 -10.62 -19.28
C VAL A 102 -6.99 -9.40 -18.49
N MET A 103 -6.50 -9.63 -17.29
CA MET A 103 -5.85 -8.62 -16.47
C MET A 103 -4.41 -9.05 -16.18
N GLU A 104 -3.44 -8.18 -16.46
CA GLU A 104 -2.02 -8.38 -16.17
C GLU A 104 -1.52 -7.26 -15.29
N GLN A 105 -0.68 -7.58 -14.29
CA GLN A 105 -0.02 -6.58 -13.45
C GLN A 105 1.37 -6.26 -14.00
N ILE A 106 1.62 -4.99 -14.19
CA ILE A 106 2.86 -4.43 -14.75
C ILE A 106 3.43 -3.42 -13.75
N GLU A 107 4.75 -3.33 -13.72
CA GLU A 107 5.50 -2.33 -12.98
C GLU A 107 6.46 -1.59 -13.91
N VAL A 108 6.64 -0.29 -13.67
CA VAL A 108 7.64 0.55 -14.32
C VAL A 108 8.36 1.40 -13.29
N ASP A 109 9.68 1.44 -13.39
CA ASP A 109 10.57 2.15 -12.49
C ASP A 109 11.45 3.11 -13.26
N TRP A 110 11.88 4.16 -12.58
CA TRP A 110 12.77 5.18 -13.12
C TRP A 110 13.68 5.77 -12.05
N LYS A 111 14.73 6.38 -12.49
CA LYS A 111 15.75 6.96 -11.64
C LYS A 111 15.18 8.03 -10.70
N TYR A 112 15.74 8.10 -9.51
CA TYR A 112 15.39 9.12 -8.52
C TYR A 112 15.70 10.54 -9.00
N SER A 113 14.97 11.50 -8.46
CA SER A 113 15.20 12.93 -8.62
C SER A 113 15.11 13.65 -7.27
N ASP A 114 15.20 14.97 -7.26
CA ASP A 114 14.80 15.71 -6.06
C ASP A 114 13.32 15.47 -5.74
N ALA A 115 12.92 15.68 -4.49
CA ALA A 115 11.63 15.25 -3.98
C ALA A 115 10.43 15.86 -4.71
N VAL A 116 10.53 17.12 -5.16
CA VAL A 116 9.45 17.79 -5.90
C VAL A 116 9.36 17.24 -7.32
N GLN A 117 10.49 17.12 -8.00
CA GLN A 117 10.56 16.54 -9.35
C GLN A 117 10.08 15.07 -9.35
N ALA A 118 10.37 14.30 -8.29
CA ALA A 118 9.88 12.93 -8.17
C ALA A 118 8.35 12.85 -8.14
N ALA A 119 7.70 13.80 -7.46
CA ALA A 119 6.23 13.88 -7.44
C ALA A 119 5.65 14.31 -8.79
N ASP A 120 6.31 15.23 -9.51
CA ASP A 120 5.94 15.64 -10.87
C ASP A 120 6.09 14.45 -11.84
N ASN A 121 7.18 13.71 -11.75
CA ASN A 121 7.47 12.53 -12.57
C ASN A 121 6.38 11.46 -12.38
N GLU A 122 6.03 11.14 -11.14
CA GLU A 122 4.95 10.19 -10.84
C GLU A 122 3.63 10.56 -11.50
N LEU A 123 3.22 11.82 -11.41
CA LEU A 123 2.00 12.29 -12.04
C LEU A 123 2.06 12.19 -13.58
N PHE A 124 3.20 12.60 -14.16
CA PHE A 124 3.38 12.58 -15.61
C PHE A 124 3.41 11.14 -16.15
N ILE A 125 4.13 10.24 -15.49
CA ILE A 125 4.25 8.85 -15.94
C ILE A 125 2.91 8.12 -15.88
N LYS A 126 2.06 8.38 -14.89
CA LYS A 126 0.67 7.84 -14.89
C LYS A 126 -0.11 8.26 -16.14
N ILE A 127 -0.01 9.53 -16.52
CA ILE A 127 -0.66 10.04 -17.73
C ILE A 127 -0.06 9.37 -18.97
N LEU A 128 1.27 9.28 -19.04
CA LEU A 128 1.99 8.67 -20.13
C LEU A 128 1.59 7.20 -20.34
N VAL A 129 1.60 6.41 -19.27
CA VAL A 129 1.17 5.01 -19.25
C VAL A 129 -0.27 4.90 -19.76
N GLN A 130 -1.19 5.66 -19.19
CA GLN A 130 -2.60 5.59 -19.56
C GLN A 130 -2.84 5.92 -21.03
N GLU A 131 -2.21 6.98 -21.55
CA GLU A 131 -2.37 7.40 -22.94
C GLU A 131 -1.68 6.45 -23.92
N THR A 132 -0.53 5.89 -23.57
CA THR A 132 0.18 4.93 -24.41
C THR A 132 -0.61 3.62 -24.53
N TYR A 133 -1.03 3.03 -23.42
CA TYR A 133 -1.81 1.79 -23.44
C TYR A 133 -3.16 1.96 -24.16
N ARG A 134 -3.83 3.11 -23.98
CA ARG A 134 -5.09 3.42 -24.69
C ARG A 134 -4.93 3.40 -26.21
N ARG A 135 -3.80 3.84 -26.74
CA ARG A 135 -3.51 3.79 -28.21
C ARG A 135 -3.48 2.37 -28.75
N TYR A 136 -3.16 1.38 -27.92
CA TYR A 136 -3.19 -0.05 -28.28
C TYR A 136 -4.52 -0.73 -27.98
N GLY A 137 -5.56 0.02 -27.57
CA GLY A 137 -6.86 -0.53 -27.21
C GLY A 137 -6.87 -1.24 -25.86
N LEU A 138 -5.91 -0.92 -24.98
CA LEU A 138 -5.78 -1.48 -23.64
C LEU A 138 -6.27 -0.47 -22.60
N ASP A 139 -6.94 -0.96 -21.55
CA ASP A 139 -7.35 -0.15 -20.40
C ASP A 139 -6.39 -0.35 -19.22
N VAL A 140 -5.92 0.74 -18.65
CA VAL A 140 -5.07 0.74 -17.45
C VAL A 140 -5.88 1.16 -16.23
N THR A 141 -5.66 0.48 -15.12
CA THR A 141 -6.20 0.89 -13.82
C THR A 141 -5.09 1.04 -12.78
N PHE A 142 -5.09 2.18 -12.11
CA PHE A 142 -4.23 2.51 -10.97
C PHE A 142 -4.90 2.23 -9.62
N MET A 143 -5.97 1.43 -9.60
CA MET A 143 -6.61 1.03 -8.34
C MET A 143 -5.64 0.20 -7.51
N ALA A 144 -5.54 0.53 -6.21
CA ALA A 144 -4.67 -0.20 -5.28
C ALA A 144 -5.04 -1.70 -5.14
N LYS A 145 -6.31 -2.07 -5.33
CA LYS A 145 -6.81 -3.45 -5.28
C LYS A 145 -7.94 -3.66 -6.28
N PRO A 146 -7.65 -3.75 -7.59
CA PRO A 146 -8.69 -3.90 -8.61
C PRO A 146 -9.34 -5.29 -8.61
N LEU A 147 -8.62 -6.31 -8.16
CA LEU A 147 -9.05 -7.71 -8.14
C LEU A 147 -8.94 -8.28 -6.73
N ASP A 148 -9.93 -9.07 -6.32
CA ASP A 148 -9.87 -9.86 -5.10
C ASP A 148 -9.03 -11.13 -5.33
N GLY A 149 -8.30 -11.59 -4.30
CA GLY A 149 -7.53 -12.83 -4.36
C GLY A 149 -6.21 -12.78 -5.13
N VAL A 150 -5.72 -11.59 -5.49
CA VAL A 150 -4.39 -11.36 -6.09
C VAL A 150 -3.71 -10.16 -5.43
N ALA A 151 -2.43 -9.94 -5.69
CA ALA A 151 -1.71 -8.76 -5.23
C ALA A 151 -2.38 -7.46 -5.70
N GLY A 152 -2.28 -6.40 -4.89
CA GLY A 152 -2.70 -5.05 -5.27
C GLY A 152 -1.54 -4.28 -5.89
N SER A 153 -1.82 -3.07 -6.40
CA SER A 153 -0.81 -2.19 -6.96
C SER A 153 -0.17 -1.30 -5.89
N GLY A 154 1.16 -1.34 -5.80
CA GLY A 154 1.99 -0.46 -5.01
C GLY A 154 2.41 0.80 -5.79
N MET A 155 2.82 1.78 -5.04
CA MET A 155 3.62 2.91 -5.45
C MET A 155 4.68 3.10 -4.36
N HIS A 156 5.67 2.20 -4.32
CA HIS A 156 6.69 2.26 -3.30
C HIS A 156 7.45 3.58 -3.42
N VAL A 157 7.75 4.19 -2.29
CA VAL A 157 8.43 5.49 -2.27
C VAL A 157 9.81 5.33 -1.66
N HIS A 158 10.83 5.57 -2.46
CA HIS A 158 12.23 5.60 -2.03
C HIS A 158 12.58 7.00 -1.53
N LEU A 159 13.30 7.05 -0.41
CA LEU A 159 13.63 8.28 0.31
C LEU A 159 15.10 8.32 0.63
N GLY A 160 15.80 9.39 0.25
CA GLY A 160 17.20 9.59 0.51
C GLY A 160 17.53 11.02 0.90
N ILE A 161 18.57 11.22 1.71
CA ILE A 161 19.13 12.54 2.02
C ILE A 161 20.62 12.52 1.75
N SER A 162 21.12 13.49 0.99
CA SER A 162 22.54 13.64 0.72
C SER A 162 23.00 15.09 0.85
N LEU A 163 24.29 15.26 1.06
CA LEU A 163 24.96 16.54 0.96
C LEU A 163 25.68 16.65 -0.38
N LYS A 164 25.55 17.80 -1.01
CA LYS A 164 26.44 18.22 -2.10
C LYS A 164 27.46 19.16 -1.50
N LEU A 165 28.73 18.85 -1.70
CA LEU A 165 29.85 19.68 -1.26
C LEU A 165 30.29 20.64 -2.36
N LYS A 166 30.89 21.77 -1.98
CA LYS A 166 31.44 22.79 -2.90
C LYS A 166 32.46 22.24 -3.90
N ASN A 167 33.11 21.13 -3.57
CA ASN A 167 34.03 20.43 -4.50
C ASN A 167 33.32 19.45 -5.46
N GLY A 168 31.98 19.42 -5.47
CA GLY A 168 31.17 18.56 -6.31
C GLY A 168 30.92 17.14 -5.76
N LYS A 169 31.60 16.74 -4.67
CA LYS A 169 31.37 15.42 -4.04
C LYS A 169 29.98 15.35 -3.41
N ARG A 170 29.32 14.18 -3.53
CA ARG A 170 28.08 13.86 -2.81
C ARG A 170 28.36 12.89 -1.65
N ILE A 171 27.64 13.08 -0.55
CA ILE A 171 27.69 12.23 0.64
C ILE A 171 26.27 11.84 1.02
N ASN A 172 26.01 10.54 1.08
CA ASN A 172 24.72 10.02 1.58
C ASN A 172 24.70 10.09 3.11
N LEU A 173 23.66 10.69 3.68
CA LEU A 173 23.57 10.91 5.13
C LEU A 173 23.08 9.67 5.91
N PHE A 174 22.60 8.64 5.24
CA PHE A 174 22.19 7.39 5.89
C PHE A 174 23.33 6.37 5.95
N HIS A 175 24.27 6.48 5.03
CA HIS A 175 25.42 5.58 4.98
C HIS A 175 26.42 5.90 6.10
N THR A 176 27.04 4.86 6.62
CA THR A 176 28.16 4.94 7.57
C THR A 176 29.32 4.08 7.10
N THR A 177 30.55 4.48 7.46
CA THR A 177 31.76 3.68 7.26
C THR A 177 32.09 2.79 8.46
N LYS A 178 31.34 2.95 9.57
CA LYS A 178 31.43 2.12 10.77
C LYS A 178 30.77 0.75 10.48
N ASP A 179 31.01 -0.23 11.35
CA ASP A 179 30.34 -1.54 11.30
C ASP A 179 28.91 -1.47 11.87
N HIS A 180 28.09 -0.63 11.22
CA HIS A 180 26.67 -0.40 11.54
C HIS A 180 25.81 -0.45 10.29
N PHE A 181 24.50 -0.68 10.44
CA PHE A 181 23.55 -0.67 9.33
C PHE A 181 23.38 0.74 8.76
N LEU A 182 23.34 1.74 9.62
CA LEU A 182 23.05 3.13 9.30
C LEU A 182 23.91 4.10 10.12
N SER A 183 24.01 5.33 9.68
CA SER A 183 24.49 6.45 10.48
C SER A 183 23.46 6.85 11.55
N VAL A 184 23.84 7.70 12.49
CA VAL A 184 22.91 8.32 13.48
C VAL A 184 21.74 8.99 12.77
N LEU A 185 21.96 9.69 11.65
CA LEU A 185 20.90 10.34 10.87
C LEU A 185 20.00 9.31 10.17
N GLY A 186 20.57 8.22 9.69
CA GLY A 186 19.84 7.12 9.08
C GLY A 186 18.92 6.43 10.09
N TYR A 187 19.43 6.07 11.26
CA TYR A 187 18.60 5.48 12.33
C TYR A 187 17.51 6.44 12.77
N GLY A 188 17.83 7.72 13.03
CA GLY A 188 16.84 8.73 13.38
C GLY A 188 15.73 8.83 12.32
N SER A 189 16.10 8.89 11.03
CA SER A 189 15.14 8.93 9.93
C SER A 189 14.19 7.73 9.92
N LEU A 190 14.74 6.52 10.06
CA LEU A 190 13.95 5.29 10.09
C LEU A 190 13.00 5.24 11.28
N MET A 191 13.50 5.56 12.47
CA MET A 191 12.68 5.61 13.69
C MET A 191 11.57 6.66 13.58
N GLY A 192 11.85 7.81 12.94
CA GLY A 192 10.85 8.84 12.68
C GLY A 192 9.71 8.37 11.78
N LEU A 193 10.02 7.65 10.70
CA LEU A 193 9.02 7.05 9.81
C LEU A 193 8.12 6.06 10.56
N LEU A 194 8.71 5.20 11.37
CA LEU A 194 8.00 4.16 12.11
C LEU A 194 7.12 4.76 13.22
N LYS A 195 7.65 5.70 14.00
CA LYS A 195 6.92 6.34 15.11
C LYS A 195 5.69 7.11 14.65
N ASN A 196 5.83 7.86 13.54
CA ASN A 196 4.81 8.79 13.09
C ASN A 196 3.86 8.18 12.03
N TYR A 197 4.00 6.89 11.72
CA TYR A 197 3.25 6.28 10.60
C TYR A 197 1.73 6.38 10.76
N GLU A 198 1.18 6.29 11.97
CA GLU A 198 -0.27 6.37 12.17
C GLU A 198 -0.89 7.67 11.66
N VAL A 199 -0.16 8.81 11.78
CA VAL A 199 -0.64 10.10 11.27
C VAL A 199 -0.24 10.35 9.81
N MET A 200 0.71 9.60 9.28
CA MET A 200 1.06 9.61 7.86
C MET A 200 0.06 8.79 7.03
N ASN A 201 -0.38 7.64 7.54
CA ASN A 201 -1.21 6.68 6.82
C ASN A 201 -2.54 7.26 6.28
N PRO A 202 -3.25 8.18 6.95
CA PRO A 202 -4.39 8.89 6.39
C PRO A 202 -4.12 9.53 5.02
N PHE A 203 -2.94 10.11 4.83
CA PHE A 203 -2.52 10.74 3.57
C PHE A 203 -2.04 9.73 2.53
N ILE A 204 -1.47 8.63 2.98
CA ILE A 204 -0.91 7.55 2.14
C ILE A 204 -2.01 6.60 1.66
N SER A 205 -2.87 6.12 2.57
CA SER A 205 -3.89 5.10 2.30
C SER A 205 -5.29 5.68 2.50
N SER A 206 -5.70 6.61 1.64
CA SER A 206 -6.91 7.42 1.79
C SER A 206 -8.18 6.83 1.16
N THR A 207 -8.17 5.57 0.68
CA THR A 207 -9.32 4.91 0.04
C THR A 207 -9.55 3.50 0.63
N ASN A 208 -10.81 3.02 0.60
CA ASN A 208 -11.10 1.62 0.98
C ASN A 208 -10.24 0.62 0.17
N ASN A 209 -9.99 0.94 -1.07
CA ASN A 209 -9.20 0.11 -1.97
C ASN A 209 -7.74 0.04 -1.53
N SER A 210 -7.17 1.14 -1.01
CA SER A 210 -5.82 1.18 -0.44
C SER A 210 -5.70 0.26 0.78
N LEU A 211 -6.67 0.31 1.70
CA LEU A 211 -6.66 -0.54 2.89
C LEU A 211 -6.87 -2.02 2.55
N LYS A 212 -7.63 -2.32 1.50
CA LYS A 212 -7.79 -3.71 1.00
C LYS A 212 -6.49 -4.30 0.46
N ARG A 213 -5.58 -3.48 -0.05
CA ARG A 213 -4.25 -3.91 -0.49
C ARG A 213 -3.37 -4.30 0.70
N LEU A 214 -3.45 -3.57 1.79
CA LEU A 214 -2.63 -3.73 2.98
C LEU A 214 -3.15 -4.87 3.88
N LYS A 215 -3.20 -6.09 3.34
CA LYS A 215 -3.66 -7.31 4.04
C LYS A 215 -2.66 -8.45 3.87
N PRO A 216 -2.59 -9.40 4.83
CA PRO A 216 -1.74 -10.57 4.72
C PRO A 216 -1.93 -11.37 3.42
N GLY A 217 -0.86 -12.02 2.96
CA GLY A 217 -0.87 -12.92 1.81
C GLY A 217 -0.51 -12.31 0.46
N PHE A 218 -0.11 -11.03 0.40
CA PHE A 218 0.20 -10.33 -0.86
C PHE A 218 1.42 -9.39 -0.76
N GLU A 219 2.40 -9.69 0.06
CA GLU A 219 3.62 -8.88 0.25
C GLU A 219 3.36 -7.39 0.54
N ALA A 220 2.19 -7.06 1.08
CA ALA A 220 1.82 -5.69 1.38
C ALA A 220 1.87 -5.42 2.88
N PRO A 221 2.54 -4.35 3.34
CA PRO A 221 2.74 -4.09 4.76
C PRO A 221 1.42 -3.78 5.46
N VAL A 222 1.11 -4.53 6.51
CA VAL A 222 -0.03 -4.27 7.42
C VAL A 222 0.43 -3.77 8.78
N CYS A 223 1.73 -3.91 9.09
CA CYS A 223 2.34 -3.68 10.40
C CYS A 223 3.35 -2.55 10.34
N ILE A 224 3.54 -1.83 11.45
CA ILE A 224 4.57 -0.78 11.57
C ILE A 224 5.88 -1.44 11.99
N VAL A 225 6.63 -1.94 11.01
CA VAL A 225 7.83 -2.73 11.23
C VAL A 225 8.86 -2.52 10.12
N THR A 226 10.13 -2.66 10.47
CA THR A 226 11.27 -2.65 9.56
C THR A 226 12.10 -3.92 9.71
N SER A 227 12.97 -4.18 8.73
CA SER A 227 14.02 -5.19 8.80
C SER A 227 15.32 -4.60 8.28
N LEU A 228 16.41 -4.82 8.99
CA LEU A 228 17.74 -4.32 8.61
C LEU A 228 18.62 -5.40 7.99
N GLY A 229 18.30 -6.66 8.25
CA GLY A 229 19.12 -7.82 7.95
C GLY A 229 19.87 -8.36 9.17
N LEU A 230 20.55 -9.48 8.98
CA LEU A 230 21.26 -10.17 10.06
C LEU A 230 22.56 -9.45 10.45
N SER A 231 23.15 -8.72 9.54
CA SER A 231 24.36 -7.92 9.77
C SER A 231 24.48 -6.79 8.75
N PRO A 232 25.34 -5.78 8.99
CA PRO A 232 25.61 -4.71 8.03
C PRO A 232 26.06 -5.20 6.65
N SER A 233 26.70 -6.37 6.58
CA SER A 233 27.15 -7.02 5.34
C SER A 233 26.13 -7.96 4.72
N ASN A 234 25.03 -8.26 5.43
CA ASN A 234 23.94 -9.13 4.95
C ASN A 234 22.59 -8.39 5.09
N PRO A 235 22.27 -7.49 4.15
CA PRO A 235 21.04 -6.69 4.20
C PRO A 235 19.79 -7.55 4.09
N SER A 236 18.69 -7.09 4.69
CA SER A 236 17.40 -7.77 4.63
C SER A 236 16.87 -7.85 3.19
N ARG A 237 16.14 -8.96 2.92
CA ARG A 237 15.31 -9.12 1.72
C ARG A 237 13.84 -9.33 2.09
N ASN A 238 13.48 -9.06 3.34
CA ASN A 238 12.11 -9.19 3.81
C ASN A 238 11.21 -8.15 3.12
N ARG A 239 10.15 -8.60 2.46
CA ARG A 239 9.17 -7.76 1.75
C ARG A 239 7.87 -7.58 2.53
N SER A 240 7.70 -8.27 3.67
CA SER A 240 6.52 -8.16 4.52
C SER A 240 6.55 -6.97 5.50
N ILE A 241 7.48 -6.04 5.31
CA ILE A 241 7.75 -4.88 6.17
C ILE A 241 7.19 -3.59 5.63
N LEU A 242 7.00 -2.60 6.51
CA LEU A 242 6.52 -1.26 6.13
C LEU A 242 7.62 -0.41 5.49
N VAL A 243 8.80 -0.39 6.12
CA VAL A 243 9.95 0.40 5.67
C VAL A 243 11.14 -0.54 5.46
N GLY A 244 11.59 -0.66 4.23
CA GLY A 244 12.78 -1.39 3.84
C GLY A 244 14.04 -0.51 3.87
N LEU A 245 15.16 -1.09 4.30
CA LEU A 245 16.48 -0.51 4.09
C LEU A 245 17.07 -1.06 2.80
N ILE A 246 17.17 -0.21 1.78
CA ILE A 246 17.85 -0.54 0.53
C ILE A 246 19.32 -0.12 0.66
N ARG A 247 20.21 -1.08 0.49
CA ARG A 247 21.64 -0.87 0.65
C ARG A 247 22.42 -1.64 -0.41
N ASP A 248 23.28 -0.92 -1.11
CA ASP A 248 24.29 -1.51 -1.99
C ASP A 248 25.67 -1.34 -1.34
N LEU A 249 26.30 -2.45 -0.99
CA LEU A 249 27.61 -2.45 -0.33
C LEU A 249 28.72 -1.87 -1.20
N ALA A 250 28.56 -1.93 -2.53
CA ALA A 250 29.52 -1.38 -3.49
C ALA A 250 29.26 0.11 -3.78
N ASN A 251 28.05 0.61 -3.52
CA ASN A 251 27.65 1.99 -3.79
C ASN A 251 27.01 2.66 -2.55
N PRO A 252 27.81 3.35 -1.73
CA PRO A 252 27.31 4.07 -0.55
C PRO A 252 26.18 5.07 -0.84
N LEU A 253 26.15 5.66 -2.04
CA LEU A 253 25.12 6.63 -2.43
C LEU A 253 23.75 5.98 -2.64
N ALA A 254 23.68 4.67 -2.81
CA ALA A 254 22.43 3.92 -3.01
C ALA A 254 21.67 3.66 -1.71
N THR A 255 22.24 3.95 -0.53
CA THR A 255 21.57 3.74 0.75
C THR A 255 20.34 4.64 0.88
N ARG A 256 19.15 4.04 1.03
CA ARG A 256 17.87 4.73 1.08
C ARG A 256 16.81 3.90 1.80
N PHE A 257 15.70 4.51 2.16
CA PHE A 257 14.53 3.80 2.66
C PHE A 257 13.49 3.63 1.56
N GLU A 258 12.80 2.51 1.59
CA GLU A 258 11.65 2.19 0.76
C GLU A 258 10.41 2.11 1.65
N LEU A 259 9.49 3.07 1.52
CA LEU A 259 8.18 2.98 2.14
C LEU A 259 7.23 2.21 1.21
N ARG A 260 6.74 1.04 1.66
CA ARG A 260 6.03 0.09 0.83
C ARG A 260 4.50 0.23 0.83
N SER A 261 3.94 1.01 1.75
CA SER A 261 2.47 1.18 1.89
C SER A 261 1.81 2.10 0.86
N PRO A 262 2.45 3.10 0.26
CA PRO A 262 1.81 3.94 -0.74
C PRO A 262 1.32 3.13 -1.94
N ASN A 263 0.34 3.67 -2.64
CA ASN A 263 -0.30 3.04 -3.80
C ASN A 263 -0.58 4.10 -4.87
N PRO A 264 -0.90 3.73 -6.12
CA PRO A 264 -1.07 4.69 -7.20
C PRO A 264 -2.16 5.76 -7.00
N HIS A 265 -3.08 5.57 -6.04
CA HIS A 265 -4.04 6.60 -5.65
C HIS A 265 -3.50 7.63 -4.65
N SER A 266 -2.35 7.35 -4.03
CA SER A 266 -1.71 8.28 -3.10
C SER A 266 -1.27 9.54 -3.84
N ASN A 267 -1.39 10.69 -3.18
CA ASN A 267 -0.83 11.93 -3.71
C ASN A 267 0.67 11.95 -3.42
N ALA A 268 1.51 11.86 -4.44
CA ALA A 268 2.96 11.76 -4.30
C ALA A 268 3.55 12.96 -3.55
N TYR A 269 3.08 14.18 -3.80
CA TYR A 269 3.57 15.39 -3.10
C TYR A 269 3.34 15.30 -1.59
N ILE A 270 2.11 14.96 -1.17
CA ILE A 270 1.78 14.86 0.25
C ILE A 270 2.49 13.65 0.87
N THR A 271 2.52 12.52 0.18
CA THR A 271 3.20 11.30 0.65
C THR A 271 4.67 11.57 0.93
N ILE A 272 5.39 12.16 0.00
CA ILE A 272 6.81 12.51 0.15
C ILE A 272 6.99 13.53 1.27
N ALA A 273 6.13 14.55 1.34
CA ALA A 273 6.21 15.58 2.38
C ALA A 273 6.05 15.01 3.79
N VAL A 274 5.01 14.17 4.04
CA VAL A 274 4.81 13.56 5.37
C VAL A 274 5.94 12.62 5.76
N CYS A 275 6.55 11.92 4.78
CA CYS A 275 7.71 11.07 5.02
C CYS A 275 8.91 11.91 5.50
N TYR A 276 9.25 12.99 4.82
CA TYR A 276 10.38 13.83 5.21
C TYR A 276 10.14 14.55 6.54
N MET A 277 8.89 14.94 6.85
CA MET A 277 8.57 15.51 8.16
C MET A 277 8.75 14.50 9.29
N ALA A 278 8.31 13.26 9.09
CA ALA A 278 8.50 12.17 10.03
C ALA A 278 10.01 11.84 10.21
N MET A 279 10.77 11.75 9.11
CA MET A 279 12.21 11.54 9.16
C MET A 279 12.93 12.65 9.91
N LEU A 280 12.56 13.92 9.66
CA LEU A 280 13.13 15.08 10.35
C LEU A 280 12.89 15.00 11.85
N ASP A 281 11.74 14.56 12.30
CA ASP A 281 11.43 14.40 13.73
C ASP A 281 12.38 13.41 14.40
N GLY A 282 12.58 12.23 13.81
CA GLY A 282 13.50 11.24 14.32
C GLY A 282 14.98 11.69 14.25
N ILE A 283 15.37 12.40 13.18
CA ILE A 283 16.70 13.01 13.09
C ILE A 283 16.91 14.01 14.25
N LEU A 284 15.95 14.88 14.51
CA LEU A 284 16.03 15.87 15.60
C LEU A 284 16.08 15.20 16.97
N TYR A 285 15.33 14.11 17.17
CA TYR A 285 15.46 13.30 18.38
C TYR A 285 16.88 12.79 18.58
N ALA A 286 17.43 12.11 17.56
CA ALA A 286 18.76 11.52 17.64
C ALA A 286 19.85 12.58 17.93
N VAL A 287 19.82 13.70 17.21
CA VAL A 287 20.85 14.74 17.29
C VAL A 287 20.71 15.57 18.55
N ASN A 288 19.51 16.02 18.93
CA ASN A 288 19.30 16.85 20.12
C ASN A 288 19.66 16.11 21.42
N ASN A 289 19.43 14.78 21.44
CA ASN A 289 19.75 13.95 22.58
C ASN A 289 21.16 13.33 22.50
N LYS A 290 21.95 13.69 21.46
CA LYS A 290 23.31 13.20 21.24
C LYS A 290 23.43 11.67 21.27
N LYS A 291 22.44 10.99 20.69
CA LYS A 291 22.39 9.53 20.66
C LYS A 291 23.50 8.98 19.78
N THR A 292 24.01 7.83 20.16
CA THR A 292 25.00 7.06 19.41
C THR A 292 24.32 6.05 18.46
N ASP A 293 25.07 5.53 17.50
CA ASP A 293 24.59 4.46 16.59
C ASP A 293 24.10 3.24 17.37
N ASP A 294 24.83 2.82 18.44
CA ASP A 294 24.49 1.69 19.30
C ASP A 294 23.19 1.92 20.07
N GLU A 295 23.01 3.11 20.68
CA GLU A 295 21.81 3.44 21.43
C GLU A 295 20.56 3.46 20.53
N LEU A 296 20.68 4.01 19.32
CA LEU A 296 19.56 4.05 18.36
C LEU A 296 19.22 2.66 17.81
N LEU A 297 20.24 1.84 17.53
CA LEU A 297 20.04 0.44 17.13
C LEU A 297 19.39 -0.38 18.25
N ALA A 298 19.82 -0.19 19.50
CA ALA A 298 19.25 -0.87 20.66
C ALA A 298 17.77 -0.49 20.84
N GLU A 299 17.44 0.81 20.77
CA GLU A 299 16.06 1.28 20.87
C GLU A 299 15.17 0.79 19.72
N LEU A 300 15.67 0.78 18.48
CA LEU A 300 14.95 0.24 17.32
C LEU A 300 14.71 -1.27 17.43
N SER A 301 15.64 -2.01 18.07
CA SER A 301 15.60 -3.45 18.22
C SER A 301 15.01 -3.93 19.55
N LYS A 302 14.40 -3.01 20.32
CA LYS A 302 13.81 -3.32 21.63
C LYS A 302 12.68 -4.34 21.52
N GLU A 303 12.51 -5.13 22.59
CA GLU A 303 11.38 -6.03 22.73
C GLU A 303 10.08 -5.30 23.14
N TYR A 304 8.96 -5.97 22.98
CA TYR A 304 7.66 -5.48 23.45
C TYR A 304 7.68 -5.28 24.97
N GLY A 305 7.29 -4.09 25.43
CA GLY A 305 7.25 -3.74 26.86
C GLY A 305 8.55 -3.16 27.41
N GLU A 306 9.64 -3.15 26.64
CA GLU A 306 10.88 -2.48 27.05
C GLU A 306 10.74 -0.94 26.96
N GLU A 307 11.34 -0.25 27.91
CA GLU A 307 11.36 1.22 27.93
C GLU A 307 12.12 1.78 26.72
N ALA A 308 11.66 2.89 26.23
CA ALA A 308 12.26 3.62 25.12
C ALA A 308 12.09 5.13 25.34
N ASP A 309 13.04 5.89 24.83
CA ASP A 309 12.99 7.35 24.96
C ASP A 309 12.14 8.01 23.85
N TYR A 310 12.09 7.40 22.68
CA TYR A 310 11.41 7.95 21.49
C TYR A 310 10.32 7.04 20.95
N LEU A 311 10.61 5.75 20.82
CA LEU A 311 9.65 4.77 20.29
C LEU A 311 8.65 4.32 21.36
N GLU A 312 7.47 3.87 20.93
CA GLU A 312 6.42 3.42 21.84
C GLU A 312 6.85 2.17 22.62
N LYS A 313 6.64 2.14 23.94
CA LYS A 313 7.00 1.04 24.82
C LYS A 313 6.32 -0.28 24.46
N ASP A 314 5.03 -0.20 24.14
CA ASP A 314 4.14 -1.33 23.88
C ASP A 314 4.17 -1.79 22.41
N ARG A 315 5.34 -1.73 21.77
CA ARG A 315 5.58 -2.19 20.38
C ARG A 315 6.99 -2.70 20.17
N LYS A 316 7.10 -3.56 19.17
CA LYS A 316 8.36 -3.89 18.47
C LYS A 316 8.35 -3.16 17.13
N TYR A 317 9.53 -2.76 16.68
CA TYR A 317 9.67 -2.02 15.42
C TYR A 317 10.58 -2.72 14.42
N ARG A 318 11.28 -3.78 14.82
CA ARG A 318 12.18 -4.58 13.99
C ARG A 318 11.82 -6.05 14.06
N ALA A 319 11.76 -6.69 12.90
CA ALA A 319 11.68 -8.13 12.73
C ALA A 319 12.43 -8.54 11.48
N GLU A 320 13.25 -9.57 11.58
CA GLU A 320 13.94 -10.15 10.42
C GLU A 320 13.11 -11.30 9.82
N GLU A 321 12.18 -11.86 10.60
CA GLU A 321 11.24 -12.89 10.21
C GLU A 321 10.16 -12.32 9.29
N ASP A 322 9.51 -13.18 8.50
CA ASP A 322 8.34 -12.80 7.71
C ASP A 322 7.14 -12.54 8.62
N VAL A 323 6.63 -11.30 8.61
CA VAL A 323 5.55 -10.90 9.52
C VAL A 323 4.23 -11.61 9.25
N PHE A 324 4.06 -12.20 8.06
CA PHE A 324 2.83 -12.90 7.70
C PHE A 324 2.90 -14.40 7.93
N GLU A 325 4.08 -14.98 7.75
CA GLU A 325 4.30 -16.42 7.90
C GLU A 325 4.67 -16.82 9.33
N ASP A 326 5.48 -16.00 10.00
CA ASP A 326 6.05 -16.34 11.30
C ASP A 326 5.24 -15.81 12.50
N PHE A 327 4.27 -14.89 12.27
CA PHE A 327 3.44 -14.31 13.33
C PHE A 327 1.95 -14.53 13.05
N THR A 328 1.20 -14.91 14.06
CA THR A 328 -0.26 -14.93 14.05
C THR A 328 -0.84 -13.50 13.94
N GLU A 329 -2.10 -13.37 13.55
CA GLU A 329 -2.76 -12.06 13.51
C GLU A 329 -2.77 -11.37 14.88
N GLU A 330 -2.99 -12.11 15.96
CA GLU A 330 -2.98 -11.59 17.33
C GLU A 330 -1.60 -11.06 17.71
N GLU A 331 -0.54 -11.79 17.39
CA GLU A 331 0.84 -11.38 17.63
C GLU A 331 1.22 -10.16 16.81
N ARG A 332 0.85 -10.11 15.52
CA ARG A 332 1.09 -8.93 14.68
C ARG A 332 0.41 -7.69 15.25
N ASN A 333 -0.87 -7.80 15.61
CA ASN A 333 -1.63 -6.69 16.18
C ASN A 333 -1.06 -6.22 17.53
N LYS A 334 -0.52 -7.15 18.32
CA LYS A 334 0.10 -6.87 19.60
C LYS A 334 1.48 -6.20 19.43
N TYR A 335 2.35 -6.79 18.61
CA TYR A 335 3.74 -6.36 18.52
C TYR A 335 3.97 -5.19 17.58
N PHE A 336 3.26 -5.12 16.46
CA PHE A 336 3.54 -4.19 15.37
C PHE A 336 2.41 -3.20 15.09
N SER A 337 1.46 -3.05 16.01
CA SER A 337 0.25 -2.25 15.89
C SER A 337 -0.80 -2.83 14.93
N LYS A 338 -2.05 -2.65 15.29
CA LYS A 338 -3.20 -3.01 14.46
C LYS A 338 -3.36 -2.01 13.31
N ALA A 339 -3.38 -2.49 12.08
CA ALA A 339 -3.69 -1.66 10.93
C ALA A 339 -5.16 -1.20 10.96
N PRO A 340 -5.48 0.03 10.50
CA PRO A 340 -6.86 0.49 10.39
C PRO A 340 -7.63 -0.35 9.38
N ALA A 341 -8.83 -0.79 9.75
CA ALA A 341 -9.67 -1.61 8.88
C ALA A 341 -10.56 -0.77 7.94
N THR A 342 -10.82 0.49 8.29
CA THR A 342 -11.67 1.41 7.51
C THR A 342 -11.02 2.78 7.36
N ILE A 343 -11.52 3.55 6.39
CA ILE A 343 -11.09 4.95 6.20
C ILE A 343 -11.44 5.81 7.40
N TYR A 344 -12.55 5.52 8.08
CA TYR A 344 -12.90 6.24 9.30
C TYR A 344 -11.87 5.99 10.41
N GLU A 345 -11.54 4.72 10.69
CA GLU A 345 -10.47 4.39 11.65
C GLU A 345 -9.14 5.04 11.28
N ASN A 346 -8.78 4.99 10.00
CA ASN A 346 -7.53 5.58 9.53
C ASN A 346 -7.47 7.09 9.76
N ILE A 347 -8.54 7.82 9.40
CA ILE A 347 -8.55 9.29 9.51
C ILE A 347 -8.65 9.76 10.97
N THR A 348 -9.24 8.97 11.87
CA THR A 348 -9.32 9.31 13.31
C THR A 348 -7.96 9.25 14.01
N ALA A 349 -6.93 8.66 13.37
CA ALA A 349 -5.56 8.74 13.89
C ALA A 349 -5.08 10.20 14.03
N LEU A 350 -5.55 11.10 13.18
CA LEU A 350 -5.24 12.54 13.27
C LEU A 350 -5.80 13.20 14.55
N ASP A 351 -6.86 12.64 15.13
CA ASP A 351 -7.41 13.11 16.42
C ASP A 351 -6.81 12.35 17.61
N ARG A 352 -6.44 11.10 17.39
CA ARG A 352 -5.93 10.20 18.44
C ARG A 352 -4.49 10.54 18.83
N TYR A 353 -3.69 11.05 17.91
CA TYR A 353 -2.27 11.32 18.08
C TYR A 353 -1.93 12.77 17.73
N PRO A 354 -2.49 13.76 18.48
CA PRO A 354 -2.28 15.18 18.18
C PRO A 354 -0.81 15.61 18.23
N GLU A 355 -0.01 15.00 19.10
CA GLU A 355 1.43 15.26 19.21
C GLU A 355 2.20 14.83 17.96
N LYS A 356 1.79 13.72 17.32
CA LYS A 356 2.37 13.26 16.05
C LYS A 356 1.90 14.12 14.86
N VAL A 357 0.69 14.70 14.94
CA VAL A 357 0.21 15.65 13.93
C VAL A 357 1.04 16.93 13.93
N GLU A 358 1.46 17.42 15.11
CA GLU A 358 2.34 18.60 15.21
C GLU A 358 3.69 18.37 14.51
N VAL A 359 4.16 17.11 14.42
CA VAL A 359 5.36 16.78 13.63
C VAL A 359 5.15 17.13 12.15
N LEU A 360 3.99 16.80 11.59
CA LEU A 360 3.66 17.06 10.18
C LEU A 360 3.43 18.56 9.90
N LYS A 361 3.05 19.32 10.93
CA LYS A 361 2.78 20.75 10.83
C LYS A 361 4.03 21.62 10.98
N ARG A 362 5.13 21.07 11.44
CA ARG A 362 6.37 21.82 11.67
C ARG A 362 6.75 22.65 10.44
N ASN A 363 7.08 23.93 10.67
CA ASN A 363 7.41 24.92 9.65
C ASN A 363 6.30 25.14 8.60
N ASP A 364 5.05 24.96 8.98
CA ASP A 364 3.87 25.13 8.12
C ASP A 364 3.86 24.24 6.87
N VAL A 365 4.52 23.07 6.92
CA VAL A 365 4.55 22.11 5.79
C VAL A 365 3.14 21.55 5.55
N LEU A 366 2.47 21.05 6.60
CA LEU A 366 1.04 20.75 6.55
C LEU A 366 0.31 21.70 7.51
N THR A 367 -0.45 22.65 6.98
CA THR A 367 -1.24 23.56 7.82
C THR A 367 -2.51 22.89 8.35
N ASP A 368 -3.06 23.37 9.46
CA ASP A 368 -4.36 22.92 9.97
C ASP A 368 -5.46 22.99 8.89
N GLN A 369 -5.43 24.04 8.07
CA GLN A 369 -6.38 24.19 6.98
C GLN A 369 -6.26 23.07 5.95
N LEU A 370 -5.04 22.67 5.57
CA LEU A 370 -4.78 21.58 4.63
C LEU A 370 -5.23 20.25 5.24
N ILE A 371 -4.84 19.96 6.48
CA ILE A 371 -5.20 18.73 7.20
C ILE A 371 -6.73 18.60 7.30
N ASN A 372 -7.42 19.66 7.75
CA ASN A 372 -8.88 19.66 7.87
C ASN A 372 -9.58 19.51 6.51
N SER A 373 -9.10 20.19 5.48
CA SER A 373 -9.63 20.07 4.12
C SER A 373 -9.48 18.65 3.57
N PHE A 374 -8.31 18.06 3.75
CA PHE A 374 -8.03 16.68 3.34
C PHE A 374 -8.92 15.68 4.09
N ARG A 375 -9.04 15.82 5.40
CA ARG A 375 -9.91 15.01 6.26
C ARG A 375 -11.37 15.06 5.80
N MET A 376 -11.92 16.26 5.60
CA MET A 376 -13.30 16.43 5.13
C MET A 376 -13.52 15.82 3.74
N ALA A 377 -12.59 16.04 2.82
CA ALA A 377 -12.65 15.47 1.47
C ALA A 377 -12.59 13.93 1.49
N THR A 378 -11.72 13.35 2.32
CA THR A 378 -11.56 11.90 2.47
C THR A 378 -12.83 11.26 3.04
N ILE A 379 -13.40 11.81 4.11
CA ILE A 379 -14.67 11.33 4.70
C ILE A 379 -15.82 11.45 3.70
N LYS A 380 -15.93 12.57 2.99
CA LYS A 380 -16.97 12.77 1.97
C LYS A 380 -16.86 11.72 0.86
N ARG A 381 -15.65 11.51 0.34
CA ARG A 381 -15.38 10.48 -0.68
C ARG A 381 -15.74 9.08 -0.17
N TRP A 382 -15.34 8.73 1.04
CA TRP A 382 -15.66 7.44 1.67
C TRP A 382 -17.17 7.21 1.78
N LYS A 383 -17.94 8.19 2.25
CA LYS A 383 -19.40 8.14 2.33
C LYS A 383 -20.04 7.92 0.95
N MET A 384 -19.56 8.64 -0.06
CA MET A 384 -20.04 8.52 -1.45
C MET A 384 -19.69 7.14 -2.04
N GLU A 385 -18.48 6.66 -1.80
CA GLU A 385 -18.02 5.35 -2.28
C GLU A 385 -18.89 4.22 -1.72
N ILE A 386 -19.17 4.23 -0.43
CA ILE A 386 -20.05 3.23 0.18
C ILE A 386 -21.46 3.33 -0.41
N SER A 387 -22.07 4.53 -0.39
CA SER A 387 -23.48 4.72 -0.76
C SER A 387 -23.78 4.41 -2.23
N HIS A 388 -22.86 4.77 -3.13
CA HIS A 388 -23.13 4.69 -4.57
C HIS A 388 -22.38 3.54 -5.26
N ARG A 389 -21.13 3.30 -4.94
CA ARG A 389 -20.34 2.28 -5.63
C ARG A 389 -20.44 0.90 -4.97
N ILE A 390 -20.15 0.81 -3.67
CA ILE A 390 -20.05 -0.48 -2.95
C ILE A 390 -21.43 -1.12 -2.81
N VAL A 391 -22.42 -0.38 -2.33
CA VAL A 391 -23.79 -0.91 -2.16
C VAL A 391 -24.39 -1.33 -3.51
N ASN A 392 -24.15 -0.58 -4.59
CA ASN A 392 -24.63 -0.96 -5.91
C ASN A 392 -23.94 -2.20 -6.48
N LYS A 393 -22.61 -2.31 -6.32
CA LYS A 393 -21.83 -3.50 -6.69
C LYS A 393 -22.35 -4.72 -5.96
N PHE A 394 -22.51 -4.65 -4.62
CA PHE A 394 -22.98 -5.76 -3.82
C PHE A 394 -24.44 -6.09 -4.09
N THR A 395 -25.28 -5.11 -4.39
CA THR A 395 -26.66 -5.36 -4.85
C THR A 395 -26.68 -6.23 -6.11
N ALA A 396 -25.83 -5.93 -7.08
CA ALA A 396 -25.72 -6.72 -8.32
C ALA A 396 -25.25 -8.16 -8.01
N GLU A 397 -24.20 -8.31 -7.19
CA GLU A 397 -23.67 -9.61 -6.77
C GLU A 397 -24.74 -10.46 -6.02
N ILE A 398 -25.45 -9.85 -5.07
CA ILE A 398 -26.51 -10.54 -4.31
C ILE A 398 -27.65 -11.00 -5.24
N ARG A 399 -28.02 -10.17 -6.23
CA ARG A 399 -29.07 -10.51 -7.21
C ARG A 399 -28.62 -11.61 -8.18
N ALA A 400 -27.33 -11.73 -8.46
CA ALA A 400 -26.77 -12.79 -9.29
C ALA A 400 -26.78 -14.16 -8.59
N CYS A 401 -26.83 -14.22 -7.26
CA CYS A 401 -27.01 -15.47 -6.53
C CYS A 401 -28.46 -15.98 -6.69
N LYS A 402 -28.67 -16.98 -7.56
CA LYS A 402 -29.98 -17.57 -7.87
C LYS A 402 -30.04 -19.01 -7.38
N CYS A 403 -31.25 -19.51 -7.11
CA CYS A 403 -31.50 -20.93 -6.94
C CYS A 403 -31.24 -21.66 -8.28
N LEU A 404 -30.42 -22.69 -8.26
CA LEU A 404 -30.02 -23.45 -9.45
C LEU A 404 -30.62 -24.86 -9.50
N HIS A 405 -31.06 -25.43 -8.35
CA HIS A 405 -31.72 -26.72 -8.32
C HIS A 405 -33.21 -26.62 -8.67
N ASP A 406 -33.77 -27.69 -9.24
CA ASP A 406 -35.21 -27.84 -9.43
C ASP A 406 -35.85 -28.20 -8.09
N ALA A 407 -36.87 -27.45 -7.68
CA ALA A 407 -37.58 -27.66 -6.40
C ALA A 407 -38.19 -29.09 -6.24
N ASN A 408 -38.48 -29.76 -7.36
CA ASN A 408 -39.05 -31.11 -7.36
C ASN A 408 -38.01 -32.25 -7.33
N LYS A 409 -36.74 -31.91 -7.56
CA LYS A 409 -35.63 -32.88 -7.64
C LYS A 409 -34.51 -32.61 -6.64
N ALA A 410 -34.63 -31.50 -5.91
CA ALA A 410 -33.57 -31.06 -5.01
C ALA A 410 -33.36 -32.05 -3.86
N LEU A 411 -32.14 -32.30 -3.52
CA LEU A 411 -31.73 -33.01 -2.31
C LEU A 411 -31.85 -32.10 -1.08
N ASP A 412 -32.04 -32.68 0.09
CA ASP A 412 -32.09 -31.96 1.35
C ASP A 412 -30.93 -31.00 1.58
N LEU A 413 -29.74 -31.39 1.11
CA LEU A 413 -28.52 -30.56 1.16
C LEU A 413 -28.64 -29.29 0.29
N ASP A 414 -29.16 -29.42 -0.94
CA ASP A 414 -29.34 -28.29 -1.84
C ASP A 414 -30.35 -27.29 -1.30
N LEU A 415 -31.47 -27.80 -0.77
CA LEU A 415 -32.50 -27.00 -0.11
C LEU A 415 -31.95 -26.27 1.10
N THR A 416 -31.18 -26.96 1.95
CA THR A 416 -30.58 -26.40 3.16
C THR A 416 -29.57 -25.31 2.82
N ASN A 417 -28.68 -25.56 1.86
CA ASN A 417 -27.66 -24.59 1.44
C ASN A 417 -28.32 -23.36 0.83
N TRP A 418 -29.30 -23.54 -0.05
CA TRP A 418 -30.01 -22.42 -0.64
C TRP A 418 -30.79 -21.59 0.38
N THR A 419 -31.45 -22.25 1.36
CA THR A 419 -32.17 -21.55 2.45
C THR A 419 -31.23 -20.62 3.22
N LYS A 420 -30.06 -21.10 3.63
CA LYS A 420 -29.03 -20.27 4.30
C LYS A 420 -28.54 -19.10 3.43
N ILE A 421 -28.29 -19.33 2.14
CA ILE A 421 -27.92 -18.30 1.19
C ILE A 421 -29.05 -17.26 1.07
N HIS A 422 -30.30 -17.71 0.97
CA HIS A 422 -31.43 -16.83 0.86
C HIS A 422 -31.64 -15.95 2.10
N GLU A 423 -31.55 -16.52 3.29
CA GLU A 423 -31.60 -15.79 4.56
C GLU A 423 -30.51 -14.71 4.65
N LEU A 424 -29.27 -15.05 4.27
CA LEU A 424 -28.15 -14.08 4.26
C LEU A 424 -28.39 -12.95 3.25
N ARG A 425 -28.92 -13.25 2.06
CA ARG A 425 -29.31 -12.24 1.06
C ARG A 425 -30.39 -11.29 1.59
N LEU A 426 -31.38 -11.82 2.30
CA LEU A 426 -32.44 -11.00 2.93
C LEU A 426 -31.84 -10.10 4.02
N TYR A 427 -31.02 -10.66 4.90
CA TYR A 427 -30.35 -9.90 5.95
C TYR A 427 -29.55 -8.70 5.43
N ILE A 428 -28.81 -8.89 4.34
CA ILE A 428 -27.98 -7.84 3.76
C ILE A 428 -28.82 -6.77 3.07
N MET A 429 -29.85 -7.16 2.29
CA MET A 429 -30.44 -6.27 1.28
C MET A 429 -31.93 -5.94 1.48
N LYS A 430 -32.68 -6.71 2.30
CA LYS A 430 -34.13 -6.59 2.38
C LYS A 430 -34.62 -6.18 3.77
N ASP A 431 -35.31 -5.04 3.81
CA ASP A 431 -36.05 -4.65 5.00
C ASP A 431 -37.29 -5.55 5.19
N THR A 432 -37.60 -5.82 6.45
CA THR A 432 -38.87 -6.47 6.86
C THR A 432 -39.72 -5.45 7.60
N ASN A 433 -40.93 -5.84 7.98
CA ASN A 433 -41.79 -4.97 8.78
C ASN A 433 -41.25 -4.71 10.19
N PHE A 434 -40.25 -5.49 10.64
CA PHE A 434 -39.73 -5.42 12.01
C PHE A 434 -38.22 -5.07 12.07
N THR A 435 -37.48 -5.28 10.98
CA THR A 435 -36.02 -5.12 10.97
C THR A 435 -35.54 -4.45 9.69
N LYS A 436 -34.63 -3.50 9.83
CA LYS A 436 -33.90 -2.89 8.70
C LYS A 436 -32.77 -3.81 8.27
N SER A 437 -32.58 -3.95 6.96
CA SER A 437 -31.44 -4.64 6.37
C SER A 437 -30.13 -3.95 6.69
N LEU A 438 -29.04 -4.68 6.52
CA LEU A 438 -27.70 -4.12 6.71
C LEU A 438 -27.46 -2.92 5.79
N PHE A 439 -27.90 -2.97 4.53
CA PHE A 439 -27.82 -1.82 3.60
C PHE A 439 -28.57 -0.59 4.11
N THR A 440 -29.76 -0.76 4.65
CA THR A 440 -30.57 0.36 5.17
C THR A 440 -29.92 0.93 6.44
N ARG A 441 -29.49 0.09 7.37
CA ARG A 441 -28.77 0.55 8.58
C ARG A 441 -27.51 1.34 8.23
N LEU A 442 -26.71 0.85 7.29
CA LEU A 442 -25.48 1.51 6.85
C LEU A 442 -25.78 2.88 6.19
N LYS A 443 -26.79 2.95 5.32
CA LYS A 443 -27.21 4.20 4.70
C LYS A 443 -27.72 5.22 5.72
N ASP A 444 -28.53 4.78 6.69
CA ASP A 444 -29.04 5.63 7.75
C ASP A 444 -27.89 6.20 8.59
N ALA A 445 -26.92 5.37 9.00
CA ALA A 445 -25.74 5.81 9.74
C ALA A 445 -24.93 6.86 8.96
N ILE A 446 -24.78 6.70 7.64
CA ILE A 446 -24.09 7.68 6.78
C ILE A 446 -24.87 9.00 6.71
N VAL A 447 -26.20 8.96 6.55
CA VAL A 447 -27.07 10.14 6.47
C VAL A 447 -27.10 10.90 7.79
N GLU A 448 -27.18 10.18 8.90
CA GLU A 448 -27.16 10.72 10.26
C GLU A 448 -25.76 11.20 10.71
N ASN A 449 -24.75 11.00 9.84
CA ASN A 449 -23.34 11.30 10.13
C ASN A 449 -22.78 10.57 11.35
N ASN A 450 -23.36 9.41 11.70
CA ASN A 450 -22.79 8.50 12.69
C ASN A 450 -21.71 7.63 12.05
N LEU A 451 -20.51 8.20 11.93
CA LEU A 451 -19.42 7.62 11.13
C LEU A 451 -18.80 6.38 11.80
N GLU A 452 -18.80 6.31 13.12
CA GLU A 452 -18.35 5.13 13.87
C GLU A 452 -19.25 3.93 13.57
N LEU A 453 -20.56 4.09 13.75
CA LEU A 453 -21.53 3.05 13.38
C LEU A 453 -21.46 2.68 11.90
N ALA A 454 -21.27 3.67 11.01
CA ALA A 454 -21.13 3.41 9.58
C ALA A 454 -19.86 2.59 9.28
N SER A 455 -18.79 2.80 10.03
CA SER A 455 -17.54 2.03 9.95
C SER A 455 -17.75 0.57 10.33
N ASP A 456 -18.41 0.33 11.48
CA ASP A 456 -18.71 -1.04 11.97
C ASP A 456 -19.64 -1.79 11.03
N LEU A 457 -20.71 -1.14 10.56
CA LEU A 457 -21.65 -1.72 9.61
C LEU A 457 -21.01 -1.99 8.24
N TYR A 458 -20.04 -1.20 7.85
CA TYR A 458 -19.29 -1.45 6.62
C TYR A 458 -18.40 -2.70 6.74
N LEU A 459 -17.73 -2.91 7.87
CA LEU A 459 -16.97 -4.14 8.14
C LEU A 459 -17.88 -5.35 8.19
N GLU A 460 -19.02 -5.26 8.90
CA GLU A 460 -20.03 -6.32 8.91
C GLU A 460 -20.49 -6.66 7.48
N LEU A 461 -20.68 -5.64 6.63
CA LEU A 461 -21.09 -5.84 5.24
C LEU A 461 -20.02 -6.58 4.42
N GLU A 462 -18.76 -6.23 4.53
CA GLU A 462 -17.66 -6.93 3.83
C GLU A 462 -17.59 -8.41 4.27
N ASP A 463 -17.71 -8.70 5.57
CA ASP A 463 -17.70 -10.06 6.10
C ASP A 463 -18.89 -10.89 5.61
N LYS A 464 -20.11 -10.31 5.66
CA LYS A 464 -21.31 -10.98 5.16
C LYS A 464 -21.26 -11.23 3.65
N MET A 465 -20.68 -10.30 2.87
CA MET A 465 -20.49 -10.50 1.44
C MET A 465 -19.44 -11.58 1.14
N SER A 466 -18.36 -11.65 1.91
CA SER A 466 -17.38 -12.73 1.81
C SER A 466 -18.03 -14.09 2.11
N LEU A 467 -18.79 -14.17 3.19
CA LEU A 467 -19.54 -15.37 3.54
C LEU A 467 -20.52 -15.79 2.43
N LEU A 468 -21.26 -14.83 1.87
CA LEU A 468 -22.22 -15.09 0.77
C LEU A 468 -21.52 -15.68 -0.47
N ARG A 469 -20.38 -15.12 -0.87
CA ARG A 469 -19.59 -15.63 -1.99
C ARG A 469 -19.12 -17.06 -1.77
N ASN A 470 -18.61 -17.35 -0.58
CA ASN A 470 -18.13 -18.68 -0.20
C ASN A 470 -19.27 -19.70 -0.19
N MET A 471 -20.39 -19.36 0.44
CA MET A 471 -21.57 -20.23 0.50
C MET A 471 -22.13 -20.49 -0.90
N TYR A 472 -22.26 -19.46 -1.73
CA TYR A 472 -22.79 -19.60 -3.09
C TYR A 472 -21.83 -20.39 -4.00
N SER A 473 -20.52 -20.20 -3.85
CA SER A 473 -19.52 -21.00 -4.56
C SER A 473 -19.59 -22.48 -4.17
N SER A 474 -19.71 -22.77 -2.87
CA SER A 474 -19.88 -24.15 -2.38
C SER A 474 -21.19 -24.78 -2.85
N TYR A 475 -22.29 -24.03 -2.81
CA TYR A 475 -23.58 -24.47 -3.33
C TYR A 475 -23.50 -24.86 -4.81
N LYS A 476 -22.90 -24.00 -5.67
CA LYS A 476 -22.71 -24.31 -7.10
C LYS A 476 -21.87 -25.56 -7.35
N LYS A 477 -20.79 -25.75 -6.58
CA LYS A 477 -19.88 -26.90 -6.74
C LYS A 477 -20.50 -28.22 -6.33
N ASN A 478 -21.45 -28.21 -5.42
CA ASN A 478 -22.05 -29.40 -4.80
C ASN A 478 -23.43 -29.75 -5.36
N LEU A 479 -23.92 -29.03 -6.38
CA LEU A 479 -25.13 -29.43 -7.10
C LEU A 479 -24.88 -30.70 -7.87
N LEU A 480 -25.71 -31.72 -7.67
CA LEU A 480 -25.58 -33.03 -8.31
C LEU A 480 -26.38 -33.14 -9.61
N ASP A 481 -27.31 -32.23 -9.86
CA ASP A 481 -28.25 -32.28 -10.99
C ASP A 481 -27.97 -31.12 -12.00
N ILE A 482 -26.72 -30.96 -12.41
CA ILE A 482 -26.37 -30.05 -13.50
C ILE A 482 -26.03 -30.88 -14.73
#